data_acd7b83294e0089a8616091b16aeb7d3
#
_entry.id   acd7b83294e0089a8616091b16aeb7d3
#
_cell.length_a   1.000
_cell.length_b   1.000
_cell.length_c   1.000
_cell.angle_alpha   90.00
_cell.angle_beta   90.00
_cell.angle_gamma   90.00
#
_symmetry.space_group_name_H-M   'P 1'
#
loop_
_entity.id
_entity.type
_entity.pdbx_description
1 polymer ?
#
loop_
_entity_poly.entity_id
_entity_poly.type
_entity_poly.pdbx_seq_one_letter_code
_entity_poly.pdbx_strand_id
1 'polypeptide(L)'
;MSVKASSIAAFALFALASAPVHAQALPKGDPVRGQTLFAQCKICHSLEAGKNGLGPSLKGITGKKAASSAGFKYSPAMTASGLTWKAAVLSEYLTAPMKKVPGTKMAFAGMSKPQDRADVIAYLAKN
;
A
#
# COMPACT_ATOMS: atom_id res chain seq x y z
N MET A 1 74.37 3.46 11.88
CA MET A 1 73.50 2.86 10.84
C MET A 1 72.10 2.75 11.40
N SER A 2 71.22 3.68 11.01
CA SER A 2 69.87 3.71 11.49
C SER A 2 68.94 2.99 10.53
N VAL A 3 68.22 1.98 11.03
CA VAL A 3 67.23 1.27 10.26
C VAL A 3 65.87 1.86 10.60
N LYS A 4 65.23 2.57 9.65
CA LYS A 4 63.88 3.10 9.78
C LYS A 4 62.86 1.98 9.55
N ALA A 5 62.10 1.64 10.56
CA ALA A 5 60.95 0.75 10.42
C ALA A 5 59.76 1.53 9.83
N SER A 6 59.29 1.14 8.62
CA SER A 6 58.07 1.66 8.01
C SER A 6 56.88 0.84 8.47
N SER A 7 56.01 1.48 9.26
CA SER A 7 54.71 0.89 9.64
C SER A 7 53.71 0.99 8.48
N ILE A 8 53.33 -0.14 7.95
CA ILE A 8 52.25 -0.24 6.95
C ILE A 8 50.93 -0.35 7.73
N ALA A 9 50.16 0.72 7.70
CA ALA A 9 48.79 0.70 8.25
C ALA A 9 47.85 0.00 7.24
N ALA A 10 47.36 -1.18 7.62
CA ALA A 10 46.36 -1.90 6.85
C ALA A 10 44.99 -1.27 7.11
N PHE A 11 44.46 -0.58 6.11
CA PHE A 11 43.04 -0.14 6.12
C PHE A 11 42.16 -1.33 5.78
N ALA A 12 41.42 -1.83 6.79
CA ALA A 12 40.38 -2.81 6.59
C ALA A 12 39.14 -2.11 6.04
N LEU A 13 38.82 -2.32 4.76
CA LEU A 13 37.53 -1.93 4.18
C LEU A 13 36.44 -2.83 4.73
N PHE A 14 35.63 -2.28 5.64
CA PHE A 14 34.37 -2.90 6.02
C PHE A 14 33.37 -2.69 4.88
N ALA A 15 33.14 -3.73 4.08
CA ALA A 15 32.02 -3.77 3.13
C ALA A 15 30.72 -3.91 3.91
N LEU A 16 29.92 -2.82 3.98
CA LEU A 16 28.55 -2.89 4.46
C LEU A 16 27.72 -3.70 3.44
N ALA A 17 27.48 -4.96 3.76
CA ALA A 17 26.54 -5.78 3.02
C ALA A 17 25.12 -5.25 3.27
N SER A 18 24.57 -4.52 2.29
CA SER A 18 23.16 -4.14 2.28
C SER A 18 22.32 -5.41 2.10
N ALA A 19 21.72 -5.90 3.18
CA ALA A 19 20.75 -6.97 3.09
C ALA A 19 19.55 -6.51 2.25
N PRO A 20 19.07 -7.29 1.27
CA PRO A 20 17.87 -6.93 0.52
C PRO A 20 16.68 -6.86 1.47
N VAL A 21 16.02 -5.70 1.52
CA VAL A 21 14.73 -5.55 2.19
C VAL A 21 13.74 -6.38 1.38
N HIS A 22 13.45 -7.58 1.83
CA HIS A 22 12.39 -8.40 1.27
C HIS A 22 11.07 -7.69 1.58
N ALA A 23 10.43 -7.13 0.55
CA ALA A 23 9.04 -6.75 0.63
C ALA A 23 8.25 -8.01 1.02
N GLN A 24 7.72 -8.05 2.25
CA GLN A 24 6.99 -9.20 2.74
C GLN A 24 5.76 -9.40 1.85
N ALA A 25 5.67 -10.56 1.20
CA ALA A 25 4.51 -10.94 0.43
C ALA A 25 3.27 -10.91 1.34
N LEU A 26 2.16 -10.39 0.81
CA LEU A 26 0.89 -10.41 1.53
C LEU A 26 0.52 -11.84 1.91
N PRO A 27 0.04 -12.09 3.13
CA PRO A 27 -0.51 -13.39 3.50
C PRO A 27 -1.71 -13.74 2.62
N LYS A 28 -2.08 -15.02 2.58
CA LYS A 28 -3.31 -15.45 1.90
C LYS A 28 -4.51 -14.81 2.61
N GLY A 29 -5.34 -14.08 1.86
CA GLY A 29 -6.53 -13.43 2.39
C GLY A 29 -7.73 -14.36 2.44
N ASP A 30 -8.57 -14.18 3.47
CA ASP A 30 -9.89 -14.81 3.61
C ASP A 30 -10.98 -13.80 3.22
N PRO A 31 -11.68 -13.99 2.08
CA PRO A 31 -12.71 -13.06 1.64
C PRO A 31 -13.95 -13.05 2.54
N VAL A 32 -14.23 -14.10 3.29
CA VAL A 32 -15.38 -14.14 4.24
C VAL A 32 -15.09 -13.20 5.42
N ARG A 33 -13.90 -13.34 6.00
CA ARG A 33 -13.45 -12.41 7.05
C ARG A 33 -13.28 -10.99 6.49
N GLY A 34 -12.81 -10.88 5.26
CA GLY A 34 -12.70 -9.59 4.54
C GLY A 34 -14.02 -8.86 4.39
N GLN A 35 -15.12 -9.57 4.15
CA GLN A 35 -16.46 -8.99 4.11
C GLN A 35 -16.84 -8.34 5.45
N THR A 36 -16.54 -8.98 6.56
CA THR A 36 -16.79 -8.43 7.90
C THR A 36 -15.94 -7.17 8.14
N LEU A 37 -14.66 -7.24 7.80
CA LEU A 37 -13.74 -6.10 7.95
C LEU A 37 -14.10 -4.93 7.01
N PHE A 38 -14.68 -5.21 5.85
CA PHE A 38 -15.12 -4.21 4.89
C PHE A 38 -16.29 -3.34 5.40
N ALA A 39 -16.95 -3.74 6.48
CA ALA A 39 -18.07 -2.97 7.06
C ALA A 39 -17.67 -1.52 7.36
N GLN A 40 -16.44 -1.27 7.82
CA GLN A 40 -15.93 0.08 8.05
C GLN A 40 -15.75 0.90 6.76
N CYS A 41 -15.54 0.24 5.63
CA CYS A 41 -15.35 0.89 4.33
C CYS A 41 -16.71 1.31 3.72
N LYS A 42 -17.78 0.56 4.01
CA LYS A 42 -19.13 0.82 3.51
C LYS A 42 -19.72 2.15 3.94
N ILE A 43 -19.18 2.76 4.99
CA ILE A 43 -19.60 4.09 5.45
C ILE A 43 -19.42 5.12 4.32
N CYS A 44 -18.37 4.94 3.49
CA CYS A 44 -18.01 5.88 2.43
C CYS A 44 -18.08 5.26 1.04
N HIS A 45 -17.93 3.95 0.90
CA HIS A 45 -17.80 3.25 -0.37
C HIS A 45 -18.95 2.28 -0.64
N SER A 46 -19.26 2.10 -1.93
CA SER A 46 -20.18 1.06 -2.43
C SER A 46 -19.43 0.02 -3.24
N LEU A 47 -20.00 -1.17 -3.36
CA LEU A 47 -19.57 -2.21 -4.32
C LEU A 47 -20.51 -2.29 -5.54
N GLU A 48 -21.40 -1.31 -5.71
CA GLU A 48 -22.24 -1.18 -6.89
C GLU A 48 -21.53 -0.31 -7.93
N ALA A 49 -21.57 -0.74 -9.20
CA ALA A 49 -20.93 0.00 -10.28
C ALA A 49 -21.50 1.42 -10.42
N GLY A 50 -20.63 2.42 -10.47
CA GLY A 50 -21.01 3.83 -10.63
C GLY A 50 -21.65 4.49 -9.41
N LYS A 51 -21.90 3.76 -8.32
CA LYS A 51 -22.48 4.31 -7.10
C LYS A 51 -21.39 4.89 -6.20
N ASN A 52 -21.12 6.16 -6.41
CA ASN A 52 -20.20 6.94 -5.57
C ASN A 52 -20.94 7.48 -4.33
N GLY A 53 -20.23 7.56 -3.22
CA GLY A 53 -20.68 8.21 -1.97
C GLY A 53 -19.65 9.26 -1.53
N LEU A 54 -19.30 9.26 -0.25
CA LEU A 54 -18.18 10.07 0.25
C LEU A 54 -16.86 9.63 -0.37
N GLY A 55 -16.74 8.33 -0.69
CA GLY A 55 -15.67 7.75 -1.49
C GLY A 55 -16.20 7.21 -2.82
N PRO A 56 -15.30 6.85 -3.76
CA PRO A 56 -15.68 6.26 -5.03
C PRO A 56 -16.21 4.83 -4.86
N SER A 57 -17.01 4.36 -5.83
CA SER A 57 -17.35 2.95 -5.92
C SER A 57 -16.07 2.10 -6.00
N LEU A 58 -16.04 1.01 -5.25
CA LEU A 58 -14.94 0.05 -5.24
C LEU A 58 -15.24 -1.20 -6.08
N LYS A 59 -16.33 -1.19 -6.86
CA LYS A 59 -16.65 -2.30 -7.76
C LYS A 59 -15.52 -2.57 -8.74
N GLY A 60 -14.99 -3.79 -8.66
CA GLY A 60 -13.88 -4.23 -9.51
C GLY A 60 -12.62 -3.38 -9.37
N ILE A 61 -12.34 -2.84 -8.20
CA ILE A 61 -11.21 -1.92 -7.97
C ILE A 61 -9.85 -2.58 -8.19
N THR A 62 -9.75 -3.88 -7.95
CA THR A 62 -8.49 -4.62 -8.07
C THR A 62 -7.98 -4.56 -9.51
N GLY A 63 -6.74 -4.09 -9.68
CA GLY A 63 -6.09 -3.93 -10.98
C GLY A 63 -6.43 -2.64 -11.74
N LYS A 64 -7.39 -1.84 -11.27
CA LYS A 64 -7.70 -0.54 -11.89
C LYS A 64 -6.66 0.52 -11.54
N LYS A 65 -6.55 1.52 -12.41
CA LYS A 65 -5.77 2.73 -12.11
C LYS A 65 -6.44 3.57 -11.03
N ALA A 66 -5.65 4.24 -10.22
CA ALA A 66 -6.15 5.23 -9.27
C ALA A 66 -6.89 6.35 -10.02
N ALA A 67 -7.85 6.95 -9.34
CA ALA A 67 -8.68 8.03 -9.87
C ALA A 67 -9.48 7.68 -11.14
N SER A 68 -9.85 6.40 -11.32
CA SER A 68 -10.54 5.92 -12.54
C SER A 68 -12.06 5.75 -12.40
N SER A 69 -12.65 5.94 -11.23
CA SER A 69 -14.11 5.84 -11.07
C SER A 69 -14.80 7.05 -11.68
N ALA A 70 -15.66 6.79 -12.67
CA ALA A 70 -16.39 7.86 -13.37
C ALA A 70 -17.29 8.65 -12.40
N GLY A 71 -17.36 9.96 -12.59
CA GLY A 71 -18.22 10.86 -11.80
C GLY A 71 -17.76 11.13 -10.36
N PHE A 72 -16.67 10.53 -9.90
CA PHE A 72 -16.12 10.86 -8.58
C PHE A 72 -15.03 11.94 -8.67
N LYS A 73 -15.13 12.94 -7.80
CA LYS A 73 -14.14 14.03 -7.72
C LYS A 73 -12.99 13.66 -6.78
N TYR A 74 -11.92 13.15 -7.33
CA TYR A 74 -10.71 12.79 -6.57
C TYR A 74 -9.92 14.01 -6.10
N SER A 75 -9.02 13.81 -5.11
CA SER A 75 -8.03 14.81 -4.77
C SER A 75 -7.00 14.95 -5.91
N PRO A 76 -6.37 16.13 -6.07
CA PRO A 76 -5.26 16.30 -7.01
C PRO A 76 -4.14 15.28 -6.77
N ALA A 77 -3.83 14.98 -5.49
CA ALA A 77 -2.83 14.00 -5.10
C ALA A 77 -3.16 12.59 -5.59
N MET A 78 -4.41 12.16 -5.46
CA MET A 78 -4.83 10.84 -5.95
C MET A 78 -4.79 10.77 -7.48
N THR A 79 -5.25 11.81 -8.15
CA THR A 79 -5.21 11.91 -9.63
C THR A 79 -3.78 11.86 -10.15
N ALA A 80 -2.85 12.54 -9.48
CA ALA A 80 -1.44 12.57 -9.86
C ALA A 80 -0.64 11.35 -9.40
N SER A 81 -1.21 10.47 -8.56
CA SER A 81 -0.47 9.36 -7.95
C SER A 81 0.04 8.32 -8.94
N GLY A 82 -0.64 8.15 -10.07
CA GLY A 82 -0.28 7.15 -11.10
C GLY A 82 -0.36 5.70 -10.63
N LEU A 83 -0.93 5.44 -9.44
CA LEU A 83 -1.01 4.11 -8.86
C LEU A 83 -1.93 3.18 -9.67
N THR A 84 -1.60 1.90 -9.64
CA THR A 84 -2.51 0.82 -10.08
C THR A 84 -2.80 -0.06 -8.88
N TRP A 85 -4.07 -0.32 -8.61
CA TRP A 85 -4.55 -1.01 -7.42
C TRP A 85 -4.30 -2.52 -7.46
N LYS A 86 -3.03 -2.91 -7.64
CA LYS A 86 -2.59 -4.28 -7.42
C LYS A 86 -2.65 -4.60 -5.92
N ALA A 87 -2.76 -5.88 -5.56
CA ALA A 87 -2.90 -6.30 -4.16
C ALA A 87 -1.82 -5.70 -3.23
N ALA A 88 -0.56 -5.71 -3.66
CA ALA A 88 0.54 -5.12 -2.89
C ALA A 88 0.37 -3.60 -2.70
N VAL A 89 -0.02 -2.87 -3.76
CA VAL A 89 -0.24 -1.41 -3.70
C VAL A 89 -1.44 -1.07 -2.83
N LEU A 90 -2.53 -1.84 -2.92
CA LEU A 90 -3.69 -1.71 -2.04
C LEU A 90 -3.28 -1.93 -0.58
N SER A 91 -2.46 -2.95 -0.29
CA SER A 91 -1.99 -3.20 1.07
C SER A 91 -1.16 -2.04 1.61
N GLU A 92 -0.24 -1.51 0.83
CA GLU A 92 0.55 -0.34 1.23
C GLU A 92 -0.35 0.89 1.49
N TYR A 93 -1.31 1.14 0.59
CA TYR A 93 -2.25 2.25 0.75
C TYR A 93 -3.13 2.07 1.98
N LEU A 94 -3.69 0.88 2.20
CA LEU A 94 -4.52 0.57 3.37
C LEU A 94 -3.73 0.56 4.68
N THR A 95 -2.43 0.43 4.65
CA THR A 95 -1.60 0.55 5.87
C THR A 95 -1.63 1.96 6.43
N ALA A 96 -1.47 2.97 5.57
CA ALA A 96 -1.46 4.37 5.94
C ALA A 96 -1.78 5.24 4.70
N PRO A 97 -3.08 5.48 4.39
CA PRO A 97 -3.47 6.17 3.17
C PRO A 97 -2.81 7.53 2.97
N MET A 98 -2.79 8.35 4.01
CA MET A 98 -2.21 9.69 3.95
C MET A 98 -0.68 9.69 3.81
N LYS A 99 -0.02 8.62 4.23
CA LYS A 99 1.43 8.46 4.04
C LYS A 99 1.74 7.98 2.63
N LYS A 100 0.93 7.08 2.07
CA LYS A 100 1.12 6.55 0.72
C LYS A 100 0.77 7.59 -0.36
N VAL A 101 -0.30 8.35 -0.14
CA VAL A 101 -0.76 9.43 -1.03
C VAL A 101 -0.99 10.69 -0.18
N PRO A 102 0.06 11.47 0.10
CA PRO A 102 -0.08 12.74 0.82
C PRO A 102 -1.05 13.67 0.08
N GLY A 103 -2.07 14.15 0.77
CA GLY A 103 -3.14 14.95 0.17
C GLY A 103 -4.34 14.14 -0.33
N THR A 104 -4.41 12.83 -0.07
CA THR A 104 -5.64 12.05 -0.27
C THR A 104 -6.78 12.60 0.57
N LYS A 105 -8.01 12.53 0.02
CA LYS A 105 -9.25 12.90 0.75
C LYS A 105 -9.76 11.79 1.66
N MET A 106 -9.22 10.58 1.57
CA MET A 106 -9.67 9.43 2.35
C MET A 106 -9.25 9.60 3.81
N ALA A 107 -10.23 9.97 4.64
CA ALA A 107 -10.05 10.15 6.09
C ALA A 107 -10.10 8.79 6.80
N PHE A 108 -9.07 7.99 6.62
CA PHE A 108 -8.93 6.65 7.21
C PHE A 108 -7.54 6.48 7.81
N ALA A 109 -7.47 6.05 9.08
CA ALA A 109 -6.19 5.93 9.78
C ALA A 109 -5.30 4.80 9.25
N GLY A 110 -5.92 3.80 8.63
CA GLY A 110 -5.23 2.63 8.10
C GLY A 110 -5.49 1.35 8.89
N MET A 111 -4.99 0.26 8.35
CA MET A 111 -5.07 -1.10 8.92
C MET A 111 -3.66 -1.61 9.19
N SER A 112 -3.26 -1.68 10.46
CA SER A 112 -1.90 -2.09 10.84
C SER A 112 -1.62 -3.57 10.59
N LYS A 113 -2.64 -4.45 10.76
CA LYS A 113 -2.47 -5.90 10.65
C LYS A 113 -2.41 -6.35 9.18
N PRO A 114 -1.30 -6.97 8.73
CA PRO A 114 -1.17 -7.46 7.35
C PRO A 114 -2.27 -8.44 6.94
N GLN A 115 -2.70 -9.33 7.87
CA GLN A 115 -3.76 -10.30 7.60
C GLN A 115 -5.10 -9.61 7.34
N ASP A 116 -5.47 -8.58 8.10
CA ASP A 116 -6.71 -7.84 7.90
C ASP A 116 -6.75 -7.17 6.53
N ARG A 117 -5.62 -6.59 6.09
CA ARG A 117 -5.49 -6.02 4.74
C ARG A 117 -5.63 -7.09 3.66
N ALA A 118 -4.97 -8.24 3.84
CA ALA A 118 -5.07 -9.35 2.89
C ALA A 118 -6.51 -9.85 2.73
N ASP A 119 -7.24 -9.95 3.84
CA ASP A 119 -8.63 -10.42 3.84
C ASP A 119 -9.55 -9.42 3.13
N VAL A 120 -9.45 -8.12 3.42
CA VAL A 120 -10.21 -7.08 2.72
C VAL A 120 -9.87 -7.06 1.23
N ILE A 121 -8.61 -7.17 0.85
CA ILE A 121 -8.19 -7.23 -0.55
C ILE A 121 -8.75 -8.46 -1.25
N ALA A 122 -8.74 -9.63 -0.58
CA ALA A 122 -9.34 -10.85 -1.11
C ALA A 122 -10.86 -10.70 -1.33
N TYR A 123 -11.55 -10.00 -0.43
CA TYR A 123 -12.97 -9.67 -0.59
C TYR A 123 -13.20 -8.73 -1.77
N LEU A 124 -12.43 -7.66 -1.88
CA LEU A 124 -12.52 -6.72 -3.00
C LEU A 124 -12.24 -7.38 -4.36
N ALA A 125 -11.33 -8.35 -4.40
CA ALA A 125 -10.98 -9.06 -5.63
C ALA A 125 -12.13 -9.93 -6.18
N LYS A 126 -13.13 -10.25 -5.35
CA LYS A 126 -14.33 -11.01 -5.75
C LYS A 126 -15.51 -10.12 -6.16
N ASN A 127 -15.41 -8.82 -5.94
CA ASN A 127 -16.47 -7.84 -6.15
C ASN A 127 -16.03 -6.79 -7.17
#